data_c39c7315bd381b31f6a41d392c06f3c5
#
_entry.id   c39c7315bd381b31f6a41d392c06f3c5
#
_cell.length_a   1.000
_cell.length_b   1.000
_cell.length_c   1.000
_cell.angle_alpha   90.00
_cell.angle_beta   90.00
_cell.angle_gamma   90.00
#
_symmetry.space_group_name_H-M   'P 1'
#
loop_
_entity.id
_entity.type
_entity.pdbx_description
1 polymer ?
#
loop_
_entity_poly.entity_id
_entity_poly.type
_entity_poly.pdbx_seq_one_letter_code
_entity_poly.pdbx_strand_id
1 'polypeptide(L)'
;KLFSSIMAASAVLLVTFGVVAGTEAAESESLKLQLRSRTETNAGSGRFHTVTRPEAWHANQTAIIVCDMWDYHHCLNAVRRGTEMAPRMNEVLKKARDQGAIIIHAPSSCTGTYADHAARKRAQSVERVENLPIEIGKWCYRIPEEEQGKYPIDQSDGGEDDDLEEHAAWAKKLASMGRN
;
A
#
# COMPACT_ATOMS: atom_id res chain seq x y z
N LYS A 1 73.53 -51.78 24.86
CA LYS A 1 72.64 -52.05 23.69
C LYS A 1 71.40 -51.25 23.87
N LEU A 2 71.38 -50.04 23.24
CA LEU A 2 70.22 -49.13 23.22
C LEU A 2 69.42 -49.43 21.97
N PHE A 3 68.14 -49.70 22.13
CA PHE A 3 67.18 -49.68 21.05
C PHE A 3 66.41 -48.37 21.09
N SER A 4 66.62 -47.59 20.06
CA SER A 4 65.95 -46.29 19.87
C SER A 4 64.68 -46.59 19.03
N SER A 5 63.49 -46.38 19.62
CA SER A 5 62.21 -46.49 18.90
C SER A 5 61.84 -45.10 18.40
N ILE A 6 61.80 -44.93 17.09
CA ILE A 6 61.31 -43.75 16.40
C ILE A 6 59.79 -43.87 16.30
N MET A 7 59.08 -42.99 17.03
CA MET A 7 57.63 -42.82 16.84
C MET A 7 57.38 -41.80 15.72
N ALA A 8 56.80 -42.23 14.64
CA ALA A 8 56.32 -41.37 13.57
C ALA A 8 54.96 -40.78 13.97
N ALA A 9 54.93 -39.47 14.17
CA ALA A 9 53.69 -38.77 14.40
C ALA A 9 53.02 -38.46 13.04
N SER A 10 51.95 -39.14 12.75
CA SER A 10 51.07 -38.80 11.59
C SER A 10 50.20 -37.61 11.94
N ALA A 11 50.47 -36.46 11.36
CA ALA A 11 49.58 -35.28 11.44
C ALA A 11 48.42 -35.47 10.48
N VAL A 12 47.22 -35.70 11.02
CA VAL A 12 45.97 -35.69 10.24
C VAL A 12 45.53 -34.25 10.08
N LEU A 13 45.66 -33.72 8.86
CA LEU A 13 45.16 -32.39 8.49
C LEU A 13 43.64 -32.50 8.26
N LEU A 14 42.83 -32.07 9.24
CA LEU A 14 41.38 -31.93 9.06
C LEU A 14 41.11 -30.66 8.24
N VAL A 15 40.84 -30.84 6.96
CA VAL A 15 40.28 -29.74 6.13
C VAL A 15 38.79 -29.67 6.41
N THR A 16 38.39 -28.72 7.24
CA THR A 16 36.97 -28.34 7.40
C THR A 16 36.53 -27.52 6.20
N PHE A 17 35.79 -28.12 5.29
CA PHE A 17 35.04 -27.39 4.29
C PHE A 17 33.93 -26.62 5.02
N GLY A 18 34.14 -25.33 5.22
CA GLY A 18 33.08 -24.43 5.61
C GLY A 18 32.06 -24.36 4.47
N VAL A 19 30.91 -24.98 4.65
CA VAL A 19 29.76 -24.71 3.82
C VAL A 19 29.32 -23.28 4.11
N VAL A 20 29.71 -22.35 3.25
CA VAL A 20 29.11 -21.03 3.21
C VAL A 20 27.68 -21.26 2.73
N ALA A 21 26.73 -21.34 3.66
CA ALA A 21 25.32 -21.24 3.35
C ALA A 21 25.11 -19.83 2.78
N GLY A 22 25.16 -19.73 1.46
CA GLY A 22 24.64 -18.58 0.75
C GLY A 22 23.18 -18.46 1.17
N THR A 23 22.83 -17.38 1.87
CA THR A 23 21.44 -16.98 2.01
C THR A 23 20.97 -16.65 0.60
N GLU A 24 20.38 -17.63 -0.10
CA GLU A 24 19.53 -17.33 -1.25
C GLU A 24 18.49 -16.35 -0.73
N ALA A 25 18.60 -15.10 -1.16
CA ALA A 25 17.54 -14.14 -0.99
C ALA A 25 16.31 -14.79 -1.63
N ALA A 26 15.31 -15.11 -0.82
CA ALA A 26 14.07 -15.69 -1.31
C ALA A 26 13.62 -14.88 -2.51
N GLU A 27 13.53 -15.49 -3.69
CA GLU A 27 13.03 -14.83 -4.88
C GLU A 27 11.66 -14.25 -4.51
N SER A 28 11.55 -12.92 -4.52
CA SER A 28 10.29 -12.28 -4.19
C SER A 28 9.26 -12.73 -5.21
N GLU A 29 8.13 -13.24 -4.73
CA GLU A 29 7.04 -13.63 -5.61
C GLU A 29 6.59 -12.43 -6.46
N SER A 30 6.27 -12.69 -7.71
CA SER A 30 5.76 -11.67 -8.62
C SER A 30 4.24 -11.53 -8.50
N LEU A 31 3.77 -10.32 -8.34
CA LEU A 31 2.36 -9.97 -8.47
C LEU A 31 1.98 -10.02 -9.95
N LYS A 32 1.24 -11.06 -10.35
CA LYS A 32 0.75 -11.20 -11.73
C LYS A 32 -0.50 -10.34 -11.91
N LEU A 33 -0.37 -9.27 -12.68
CA LEU A 33 -1.40 -8.27 -12.87
C LEU A 33 -1.94 -8.28 -14.31
N GLN A 34 -3.19 -7.85 -14.47
CA GLN A 34 -3.81 -7.53 -15.75
C GLN A 34 -4.13 -6.04 -15.76
N LEU A 35 -3.22 -5.24 -16.28
CA LEU A 35 -3.39 -3.80 -16.35
C LEU A 35 -4.36 -3.44 -17.47
N ARG A 36 -5.30 -2.54 -17.16
CA ARG A 36 -6.26 -2.04 -18.13
C ARG A 36 -6.01 -0.56 -18.41
N SER A 37 -6.00 -0.21 -19.67
CA SER A 37 -5.96 1.16 -20.14
C SER A 37 -7.04 1.39 -21.18
N ARG A 38 -7.33 2.65 -21.48
CA ARG A 38 -8.20 3.02 -22.59
C ARG A 38 -7.36 3.71 -23.67
N THR A 39 -7.53 3.28 -24.91
CA THR A 39 -6.90 3.88 -26.06
C THR A 39 -7.97 4.43 -26.97
N GLU A 40 -7.79 5.65 -27.45
CA GLU A 40 -8.71 6.25 -28.40
C GLU A 40 -8.69 5.49 -29.73
N THR A 41 -9.86 5.19 -30.28
CA THR A 41 -10.00 4.39 -31.52
C THR A 41 -9.35 5.11 -32.72
N ASN A 42 -9.58 6.43 -32.80
CA ASN A 42 -8.96 7.34 -33.75
C ASN A 42 -8.70 8.66 -33.02
N ALA A 43 -7.60 9.31 -33.30
CA ALA A 43 -7.26 10.59 -32.66
C ALA A 43 -8.39 11.62 -32.82
N GLY A 44 -8.84 12.18 -31.68
CA GLY A 44 -9.91 13.17 -31.64
C GLY A 44 -11.33 12.62 -31.80
N SER A 45 -11.53 11.28 -31.85
CA SER A 45 -12.86 10.67 -32.01
C SER A 45 -13.71 10.70 -30.75
N GLY A 46 -13.12 10.87 -29.57
CA GLY A 46 -13.76 10.72 -28.27
C GLY A 46 -14.26 9.28 -27.98
N ARG A 47 -13.94 8.33 -28.85
CA ARG A 47 -14.30 6.91 -28.66
C ARG A 47 -13.09 6.13 -28.19
N PHE A 48 -13.29 5.32 -27.14
CA PHE A 48 -12.22 4.55 -26.52
C PHE A 48 -12.54 3.06 -26.51
N HIS A 49 -11.50 2.24 -26.67
CA HIS A 49 -11.57 0.81 -26.39
C HIS A 49 -10.60 0.46 -25.26
N THR A 50 -10.95 -0.61 -24.54
CA THR A 50 -10.13 -1.12 -23.44
C THR A 50 -9.01 -1.99 -23.99
N VAL A 51 -7.79 -1.69 -23.57
CA VAL A 51 -6.60 -2.53 -23.78
C VAL A 51 -6.22 -3.17 -22.46
N THR A 52 -6.01 -4.47 -22.46
CA THR A 52 -5.53 -5.22 -21.29
C THR A 52 -4.17 -5.81 -21.61
N ARG A 53 -3.22 -5.63 -20.70
CA ARG A 53 -1.88 -6.22 -20.85
C ARG A 53 -1.46 -6.93 -19.55
N PRO A 54 -0.83 -8.11 -19.64
CA PRO A 54 -0.24 -8.76 -18.49
C PRO A 54 1.01 -8.02 -18.03
N GLU A 55 1.18 -7.90 -16.72
CA GLU A 55 2.38 -7.34 -16.07
C GLU A 55 2.75 -8.19 -14.88
N ALA A 56 4.06 -8.23 -14.57
CA ALA A 56 4.57 -8.87 -13.38
C ALA A 56 5.39 -7.87 -12.58
N TRP A 57 4.92 -7.57 -11.37
CA TRP A 57 5.63 -6.65 -10.48
C TRP A 57 6.29 -7.43 -9.35
N HIS A 58 7.52 -7.08 -8.99
CA HIS A 58 8.18 -7.65 -7.83
C HIS A 58 7.46 -7.21 -6.55
N ALA A 59 6.93 -8.17 -5.80
CA ALA A 59 6.14 -7.87 -4.61
C ALA A 59 6.93 -7.06 -3.57
N ASN A 60 8.21 -7.40 -3.36
CA ASN A 60 9.09 -6.68 -2.42
C ASN A 60 9.49 -5.26 -2.87
N GLN A 61 9.16 -4.88 -4.10
CA GLN A 61 9.35 -3.52 -4.65
C GLN A 61 8.00 -2.81 -4.84
N THR A 62 6.92 -3.39 -4.34
CA THR A 62 5.56 -2.88 -4.50
C THR A 62 5.01 -2.43 -3.15
N ALA A 63 4.42 -1.25 -3.11
CA ALA A 63 3.63 -0.78 -1.98
C ALA A 63 2.17 -0.60 -2.38
N ILE A 64 1.25 -1.04 -1.52
CA ILE A 64 -0.18 -0.79 -1.67
C ILE A 64 -0.59 0.21 -0.59
N ILE A 65 -1.04 1.38 -1.02
CA ILE A 65 -1.51 2.45 -0.13
C ILE A 65 -3.03 2.35 -0.06
N VAL A 66 -3.55 2.18 1.16
CA VAL A 66 -4.97 2.13 1.48
C VAL A 66 -5.37 3.47 2.06
N CYS A 67 -6.05 4.28 1.26
CA CYS A 67 -6.49 5.61 1.65
C CYS A 67 -7.90 5.57 2.21
N ASP A 68 -8.13 6.30 3.30
CA ASP A 68 -9.43 6.74 3.81
C ASP A 68 -10.54 5.68 3.86
N MET A 69 -10.21 4.49 4.34
CA MET A 69 -11.20 3.44 4.58
C MET A 69 -11.90 3.71 5.92
N TRP A 70 -12.95 4.53 5.85
CA TRP A 70 -13.73 4.97 7.00
C TRP A 70 -14.95 4.06 7.25
N ASP A 71 -15.20 3.73 8.52
CA ASP A 71 -16.45 3.15 9.01
C ASP A 71 -17.49 4.23 9.36
N TYR A 72 -17.03 5.48 9.50
CA TYR A 72 -17.86 6.68 9.70
C TYR A 72 -17.36 7.79 8.78
N HIS A 73 -18.26 8.35 8.01
CA HIS A 73 -18.02 9.49 7.12
C HIS A 73 -19.34 10.22 6.89
N HIS A 74 -19.33 11.53 6.58
CA HIS A 74 -20.54 12.28 6.32
C HIS A 74 -21.32 11.71 5.13
N CYS A 75 -20.66 11.28 4.08
CA CYS A 75 -21.27 10.58 2.94
C CYS A 75 -21.61 9.13 3.31
N LEU A 76 -22.89 8.82 3.48
CA LEU A 76 -23.37 7.49 3.84
C LEU A 76 -23.07 6.46 2.76
N ASN A 77 -23.24 6.83 1.48
CA ASN A 77 -22.98 5.90 0.38
C ASN A 77 -21.50 5.54 0.26
N ALA A 78 -20.59 6.43 0.62
CA ALA A 78 -19.16 6.10 0.71
C ALA A 78 -18.90 5.05 1.79
N VAL A 79 -19.55 5.16 2.96
CA VAL A 79 -19.45 4.16 4.03
C VAL A 79 -20.02 2.82 3.59
N ARG A 80 -21.17 2.81 2.90
CA ARG A 80 -21.79 1.58 2.35
C ARG A 80 -20.84 0.88 1.39
N ARG A 81 -20.29 1.61 0.41
CA ARG A 81 -19.32 1.06 -0.56
C ARG A 81 -18.04 0.57 0.11
N GLY A 82 -17.52 1.33 1.07
CA GLY A 82 -16.36 0.93 1.86
C GLY A 82 -16.60 -0.37 2.62
N THR A 83 -17.76 -0.50 3.26
CA THR A 83 -18.16 -1.71 3.99
C THR A 83 -18.27 -2.93 3.06
N GLU A 84 -18.88 -2.76 1.88
CA GLU A 84 -18.99 -3.82 0.88
C GLU A 84 -17.63 -4.25 0.34
N MET A 85 -16.75 -3.29 0.08
CA MET A 85 -15.41 -3.54 -0.48
C MET A 85 -14.43 -4.15 0.53
N ALA A 86 -14.55 -3.82 1.82
CA ALA A 86 -13.56 -4.16 2.85
C ALA A 86 -13.21 -5.66 2.93
N PRO A 87 -14.15 -6.62 2.87
CA PRO A 87 -13.81 -8.04 2.92
C PRO A 87 -12.89 -8.46 1.79
N ARG A 88 -13.22 -8.07 0.55
CA ARG A 88 -12.41 -8.39 -0.62
C ARG A 88 -11.06 -7.68 -0.59
N MET A 89 -11.04 -6.43 -0.17
CA MET A 89 -9.79 -5.69 0.01
C MET A 89 -8.86 -6.40 0.99
N ASN A 90 -9.38 -6.84 2.14
CA ASN A 90 -8.59 -7.55 3.15
C ASN A 90 -7.94 -8.83 2.60
N GLU A 91 -8.67 -9.60 1.79
CA GLU A 91 -8.10 -10.79 1.11
C GLU A 91 -6.93 -10.42 0.21
N VAL A 92 -7.10 -9.38 -0.62
CA VAL A 92 -6.07 -8.90 -1.55
C VAL A 92 -4.85 -8.40 -0.79
N LEU A 93 -5.06 -7.56 0.24
CA LEU A 93 -3.97 -7.02 1.06
C LEU A 93 -3.20 -8.11 1.80
N LYS A 94 -3.92 -9.11 2.34
CA LYS A 94 -3.29 -10.25 2.99
C LYS A 94 -2.40 -11.02 2.01
N LYS A 95 -2.95 -11.37 0.85
CA LYS A 95 -2.19 -12.08 -0.18
C LYS A 95 -0.97 -11.30 -0.66
N ALA A 96 -1.11 -10.01 -0.91
CA ALA A 96 0.00 -9.14 -1.33
C ALA A 96 1.10 -9.07 -0.25
N ARG A 97 0.70 -8.94 1.02
CA ARG A 97 1.64 -8.94 2.15
C ARG A 97 2.37 -10.28 2.29
N ASP A 98 1.66 -11.38 2.14
CA ASP A 98 2.25 -12.73 2.21
C ASP A 98 3.29 -12.94 1.08
N GLN A 99 3.16 -12.24 -0.05
CA GLN A 99 4.11 -12.23 -1.15
C GLN A 99 5.25 -11.19 -0.99
N GLY A 100 5.22 -10.38 0.06
CA GLY A 100 6.28 -9.42 0.39
C GLY A 100 5.99 -7.97 0.05
N ALA A 101 4.78 -7.62 -0.43
CA ALA A 101 4.41 -6.24 -0.66
C ALA A 101 4.24 -5.46 0.64
N ILE A 102 4.60 -4.17 0.61
CA ILE A 102 4.38 -3.25 1.73
C ILE A 102 2.93 -2.77 1.70
N ILE A 103 2.24 -2.86 2.84
CA ILE A 103 0.89 -2.29 2.99
C ILE A 103 0.96 -1.06 3.87
N ILE A 104 0.49 0.06 3.35
CA ILE A 104 0.47 1.36 4.03
C ILE A 104 -0.98 1.79 4.20
N HIS A 105 -1.45 1.89 5.45
CA HIS A 105 -2.74 2.52 5.74
C HIS A 105 -2.53 4.02 5.94
N ALA A 106 -3.19 4.83 5.13
CA ALA A 106 -3.04 6.28 5.06
C ALA A 106 -4.39 6.98 5.27
N PRO A 107 -4.96 6.94 6.49
CA PRO A 107 -6.14 7.72 6.79
C PRO A 107 -5.77 9.21 6.89
N SER A 108 -6.62 10.10 6.37
CA SER A 108 -6.39 11.56 6.42
C SER A 108 -6.54 12.13 7.84
N SER A 109 -7.18 11.40 8.76
CA SER A 109 -7.30 11.76 10.17
C SER A 109 -7.23 10.54 11.10
N CYS A 110 -7.58 10.67 12.35
CA CYS A 110 -7.63 9.61 13.39
C CYS A 110 -6.32 8.84 13.67
N THR A 111 -5.19 9.26 13.12
CA THR A 111 -3.89 8.58 13.34
C THR A 111 -3.49 8.50 14.81
N GLY A 112 -3.99 9.40 15.65
CA GLY A 112 -3.80 9.41 17.09
C GLY A 112 -4.33 8.14 17.79
N THR A 113 -5.42 7.57 17.29
CA THR A 113 -5.99 6.30 17.80
C THR A 113 -5.00 5.14 17.70
N TYR A 114 -4.08 5.22 16.75
CA TYR A 114 -3.06 4.20 16.48
C TYR A 114 -1.69 4.53 17.06
N ALA A 115 -1.57 5.54 17.94
CA ALA A 115 -0.27 6.04 18.45
C ALA A 115 0.63 4.93 19.00
N ASP A 116 0.04 3.96 19.70
CA ASP A 116 0.77 2.84 20.29
C ASP A 116 0.95 1.63 19.37
N HIS A 117 0.32 1.63 18.21
CA HIS A 117 0.42 0.52 17.27
C HIS A 117 1.82 0.46 16.63
N ALA A 118 2.38 -0.75 16.52
CA ALA A 118 3.74 -0.95 16.01
C ALA A 118 3.96 -0.38 14.59
N ALA A 119 2.95 -0.48 13.71
CA ALA A 119 3.02 0.10 12.37
C ALA A 119 3.07 1.63 12.40
N ARG A 120 2.33 2.28 13.32
CA ARG A 120 2.38 3.74 13.50
C ARG A 120 3.73 4.20 14.01
N LYS A 121 4.28 3.51 15.02
CA LYS A 121 5.64 3.80 15.55
C LYS A 121 6.70 3.64 14.46
N ARG A 122 6.61 2.59 13.64
CA ARG A 122 7.49 2.39 12.48
C ARG A 122 7.38 3.53 11.46
N ALA A 123 6.17 3.97 11.12
CA ALA A 123 5.97 5.09 10.20
C ALA A 123 6.55 6.41 10.75
N GLN A 124 6.44 6.62 12.06
CA GLN A 124 7.00 7.81 12.71
C GLN A 124 8.53 7.79 12.84
N SER A 125 9.15 6.61 12.82
CA SER A 125 10.62 6.45 12.91
C SER A 125 11.33 6.59 11.55
N VAL A 126 10.59 6.69 10.45
CA VAL A 126 11.19 6.92 9.13
C VAL A 126 11.80 8.32 9.07
N GLU A 127 13.02 8.40 8.57
CA GLU A 127 13.69 9.67 8.35
C GLU A 127 12.92 10.56 7.39
N ARG A 128 12.83 11.84 7.71
CA ARG A 128 12.16 12.81 6.86
C ARG A 128 13.05 13.20 5.70
N VAL A 129 12.49 13.21 4.50
CA VAL A 129 13.16 13.73 3.31
C VAL A 129 13.23 15.24 3.40
N GLU A 130 14.43 15.81 3.19
CA GLU A 130 14.63 17.27 3.25
C GLU A 130 14.02 18.01 2.06
N ASN A 131 14.07 17.39 0.87
CA ASN A 131 13.58 17.97 -0.37
C ASN A 131 12.15 17.50 -0.67
N LEU A 132 11.19 18.04 0.06
CA LEU A 132 9.77 17.79 -0.22
C LEU A 132 9.31 18.63 -1.43
N PRO A 133 8.33 18.15 -2.21
CA PRO A 133 7.69 18.96 -3.23
C PRO A 133 7.14 20.26 -2.67
N ILE A 134 7.15 21.32 -3.48
CA ILE A 134 6.65 22.64 -3.08
C ILE A 134 5.21 22.51 -2.58
N GLU A 135 4.94 23.10 -1.42
CA GLU A 135 3.60 23.15 -0.82
C GLU A 135 2.90 21.82 -0.56
N ILE A 136 3.63 20.69 -0.49
CA ILE A 136 3.05 19.35 -0.29
C ILE A 136 2.05 19.29 0.88
N GLY A 137 2.25 20.12 1.91
CA GLY A 137 1.33 20.19 3.06
C GLY A 137 -0.02 20.85 2.74
N LYS A 138 -0.17 21.44 1.55
CA LYS A 138 -1.40 22.09 1.08
C LYS A 138 -2.11 21.30 -0.01
N TRP A 139 -1.54 20.22 -0.50
CA TRP A 139 -2.07 19.42 -1.61
C TRP A 139 -3.42 18.75 -1.32
N CYS A 140 -3.81 18.64 -0.06
CA CYS A 140 -5.15 18.18 0.30
C CYS A 140 -6.26 19.15 -0.11
N TYR A 141 -5.90 20.41 -0.41
CA TYR A 141 -6.84 21.45 -0.84
C TYR A 141 -6.60 21.86 -2.30
N ARG A 142 -5.34 21.80 -2.74
CA ARG A 142 -4.96 22.37 -4.02
C ARG A 142 -3.66 21.76 -4.51
N ILE A 143 -3.70 21.15 -5.69
CA ILE A 143 -2.51 20.63 -6.38
C ILE A 143 -2.29 21.53 -7.59
N PRO A 144 -1.20 22.35 -7.63
CA PRO A 144 -0.99 23.35 -8.66
C PRO A 144 -1.03 22.77 -10.09
N GLU A 145 -0.51 21.57 -10.28
CA GLU A 145 -0.49 20.89 -11.58
C GLU A 145 -1.89 20.45 -12.04
N GLU A 146 -2.83 20.25 -11.12
CA GLU A 146 -4.21 19.84 -11.40
C GLU A 146 -5.15 21.03 -11.61
N GLU A 147 -4.78 22.24 -11.15
CA GLU A 147 -5.61 23.45 -11.26
C GLU A 147 -5.95 23.83 -12.72
N GLN A 148 -5.13 23.40 -13.68
CA GLN A 148 -5.38 23.62 -15.10
C GLN A 148 -6.20 22.46 -15.72
N GLY A 149 -6.40 21.38 -14.99
CA GLY A 149 -7.15 20.22 -15.42
C GLY A 149 -8.66 20.42 -15.21
N LYS A 150 -9.43 19.56 -15.89
CA LYS A 150 -10.86 19.43 -15.63
C LYS A 150 -11.07 18.17 -14.79
N TYR A 151 -11.63 18.34 -13.60
CA TYR A 151 -11.99 17.19 -12.78
C TYR A 151 -13.05 16.33 -13.47
N PRO A 152 -12.90 15.02 -13.49
CA PRO A 152 -13.83 14.12 -14.17
C PRO A 152 -15.18 13.96 -13.44
N ILE A 153 -15.26 14.43 -12.20
CA ILE A 153 -16.43 14.33 -11.32
C ILE A 153 -16.87 15.73 -10.94
N ASP A 154 -18.16 15.96 -10.87
CA ASP A 154 -18.72 17.19 -10.32
C ASP A 154 -18.33 17.31 -8.84
N GLN A 155 -17.75 18.44 -8.48
CA GLN A 155 -17.27 18.72 -7.12
C GLN A 155 -18.16 19.78 -6.41
N SER A 156 -19.26 20.20 -7.02
CA SER A 156 -20.09 21.31 -6.53
C SER A 156 -20.73 21.02 -5.17
N ASP A 157 -21.00 19.75 -4.88
CA ASP A 157 -21.58 19.26 -3.62
C ASP A 157 -20.59 18.45 -2.77
N GLY A 158 -19.28 18.54 -3.07
CA GLY A 158 -18.25 17.71 -2.43
C GLY A 158 -18.18 16.30 -2.98
N GLY A 159 -18.90 15.99 -4.07
CA GLY A 159 -18.96 14.66 -4.70
C GLY A 159 -19.83 13.67 -3.93
N GLU A 160 -20.75 14.14 -3.11
CA GLU A 160 -21.73 13.30 -2.40
C GLU A 160 -22.81 12.79 -3.35
N ASP A 161 -23.23 11.55 -3.15
CA ASP A 161 -24.27 10.88 -3.94
C ASP A 161 -25.37 10.26 -3.04
N ASP A 162 -25.49 10.77 -1.82
CA ASP A 162 -26.49 10.32 -0.86
C ASP A 162 -27.89 10.84 -1.24
N ASP A 163 -28.92 10.06 -0.97
CA ASP A 163 -30.28 10.55 -0.91
C ASP A 163 -30.42 11.58 0.24
N LEU A 164 -31.12 12.69 -0.01
CA LEU A 164 -31.19 13.82 0.93
C LEU A 164 -31.83 13.44 2.28
N GLU A 165 -32.86 12.59 2.28
CA GLU A 165 -33.52 12.15 3.51
C GLU A 165 -32.63 11.18 4.29
N GLU A 166 -32.00 10.22 3.59
CA GLU A 166 -31.04 9.30 4.20
C GLU A 166 -29.82 10.04 4.73
N HIS A 167 -29.30 11.03 4.02
CA HIS A 167 -28.19 11.86 4.46
C HIS A 167 -28.53 12.60 5.75
N ALA A 168 -29.72 13.25 5.84
CA ALA A 168 -30.14 13.95 7.04
C ALA A 168 -30.29 13.00 8.26
N ALA A 169 -30.83 11.81 8.05
CA ALA A 169 -30.96 10.79 9.09
C ALA A 169 -29.57 10.28 9.54
N TRP A 170 -28.67 10.08 8.62
CA TRP A 170 -27.28 9.66 8.89
C TRP A 170 -26.49 10.73 9.64
N ALA A 171 -26.55 11.99 9.21
CA ALA A 171 -25.91 13.11 9.89
C ALA A 171 -26.38 13.24 11.35
N LYS A 172 -27.70 13.10 11.60
CA LYS A 172 -28.26 13.08 12.95
C LYS A 172 -27.72 11.91 13.79
N LYS A 173 -27.55 10.73 13.17
CA LYS A 173 -26.96 9.56 13.83
C LYS A 173 -25.49 9.81 14.18
N LEU A 174 -24.69 10.35 13.27
CA LEU A 174 -23.29 10.68 13.53
C LEU A 174 -23.15 11.69 14.68
N ALA A 175 -23.94 12.75 14.67
CA ALA A 175 -23.96 13.74 15.75
C ALA A 175 -24.30 13.10 17.11
N SER A 176 -25.27 12.18 17.15
CA SER A 176 -25.64 11.47 18.39
C SER A 176 -24.51 10.56 18.92
N MET A 177 -23.59 10.16 18.07
CA MET A 177 -22.41 9.35 18.42
C MET A 177 -21.17 10.22 18.74
N GLY A 178 -21.31 11.55 18.74
CA GLY A 178 -20.18 12.49 18.89
C GLY A 178 -19.20 12.42 17.71
N ARG A 179 -19.67 12.07 16.54
CA ARG A 179 -18.93 12.02 15.27
C ARG A 179 -19.45 13.11 14.35
N ASN A 180 -18.58 14.03 13.92
CA ASN A 180 -18.89 15.08 12.95
C ASN A 180 -17.91 14.98 11.80
#